data_29dae72a807f92a40344b9a4042e4e06
#
_entry.id   29dae72a807f92a40344b9a4042e4e06
#
_cell.length_a   1.000
_cell.length_b   1.000
_cell.length_c   1.000
_cell.angle_alpha   90.00
_cell.angle_beta   90.00
_cell.angle_gamma   90.00
#
_symmetry.space_group_name_H-M   'P 1'
#
loop_
_entity.id
_entity.type
_entity.pdbx_description
1 polymer ?
#
loop_
_entity_poly.entity_id
_entity_poly.type
_entity_poly.pdbx_seq_one_letter_code
_entity_poly.pdbx_strand_id
1 'polypeptide(L)'
;KQETDLKTVEKVDLKRYLGDWYEIARYEHKFQKDCKNVKANYSLRDDKKIQVVNSCTKISTNEFKDAKAVAYSVDETNSKLKVSFFRPFYGDYWILDLDKDYKYAIIGTPTKEYLWILSREKTISDEVLNKLLEKISNMGFDKSKLIYTIQE
;
A
#
# COMPACT_ATOMS: atom_id res chain seq x y z
N LYS A 1 -5.84 -10.27 19.70
CA LYS A 1 -6.91 -10.36 18.71
C LYS A 1 -7.47 -8.97 18.44
N GLN A 2 -7.45 -8.57 17.18
CA GLN A 2 -8.01 -7.29 16.78
C GLN A 2 -9.44 -7.47 16.30
N GLU A 3 -10.31 -6.59 16.73
CA GLU A 3 -11.66 -6.55 16.22
C GLU A 3 -11.76 -5.39 15.25
N THR A 4 -12.33 -5.65 14.09
CA THR A 4 -12.51 -4.64 13.06
C THR A 4 -13.66 -5.04 12.16
N ASP A 5 -14.33 -4.04 11.61
CA ASP A 5 -15.34 -4.24 10.59
C ASP A 5 -14.76 -4.21 9.18
N LEU A 6 -13.45 -3.95 9.05
CA LEU A 6 -12.79 -3.93 7.76
C LEU A 6 -12.72 -5.32 7.16
N LYS A 7 -12.99 -5.39 5.87
CA LYS A 7 -12.90 -6.63 5.11
C LYS A 7 -11.87 -6.45 3.99
N THR A 8 -11.11 -7.50 3.75
CA THR A 8 -10.20 -7.54 2.61
C THR A 8 -10.93 -8.08 1.39
N VAL A 9 -10.27 -7.97 0.23
CA VAL A 9 -10.70 -8.71 -0.95
C VAL A 9 -10.63 -10.21 -0.64
N GLU A 10 -11.41 -11.02 -1.36
CA GLU A 10 -11.50 -12.44 -1.08
C GLU A 10 -10.21 -13.19 -1.37
N LYS A 11 -9.53 -12.84 -2.46
CA LYS A 11 -8.34 -13.54 -2.90
C LYS A 11 -7.50 -12.64 -3.79
N VAL A 12 -6.18 -12.81 -3.70
CA VAL A 12 -5.21 -12.08 -4.52
C VAL A 12 -4.31 -13.08 -5.22
N ASP A 13 -4.15 -12.92 -6.52
CA ASP A 13 -3.14 -13.64 -7.28
C ASP A 13 -1.82 -12.90 -7.12
N LEU A 14 -0.94 -13.43 -6.29
CA LEU A 14 0.32 -12.76 -5.97
C LEU A 14 1.16 -12.50 -7.20
N LYS A 15 1.18 -13.40 -8.18
CA LYS A 15 1.97 -13.20 -9.39
C LYS A 15 1.54 -11.95 -10.15
N ARG A 16 0.23 -11.70 -10.18
CA ARG A 16 -0.30 -10.49 -10.81
C ARG A 16 -0.08 -9.25 -9.96
N TYR A 17 0.02 -9.42 -8.64
CA TYR A 17 0.21 -8.31 -7.72
C TYR A 17 1.66 -7.82 -7.69
N LEU A 18 2.61 -8.65 -8.05
CA LEU A 18 4.04 -8.29 -8.02
C LEU A 18 4.34 -7.15 -8.99
N GLY A 19 5.53 -6.56 -8.84
CA GLY A 19 5.99 -5.47 -9.68
C GLY A 19 5.88 -4.13 -9.00
N ASP A 20 5.81 -3.09 -9.78
CA ASP A 20 5.79 -1.71 -9.29
C ASP A 20 4.40 -1.21 -8.99
N TRP A 21 4.30 -0.52 -7.86
CA TRP A 21 3.10 0.22 -7.47
C TRP A 21 3.51 1.62 -7.04
N TYR A 22 2.85 2.62 -7.60
CA TYR A 22 3.07 4.03 -7.24
C TYR A 22 2.05 4.45 -6.20
N GLU A 23 2.49 5.20 -5.19
CA GLU A 23 1.59 5.73 -4.18
C GLU A 23 0.90 6.98 -4.72
N ILE A 24 -0.43 6.99 -4.68
CA ILE A 24 -1.24 8.13 -5.10
C ILE A 24 -1.57 9.00 -3.90
N ALA A 25 -1.90 8.36 -2.77
CA ALA A 25 -2.25 9.06 -1.54
C ALA A 25 -2.04 8.15 -0.35
N ARG A 26 -1.93 8.75 0.83
CA ARG A 26 -1.75 8.00 2.07
C ARG A 26 -2.23 8.81 3.26
N TYR A 27 -2.47 8.11 4.36
CA TYR A 27 -2.49 8.76 5.66
C TYR A 27 -1.05 9.08 6.05
N GLU A 28 -0.87 10.17 6.77
CA GLU A 28 0.48 10.55 7.23
C GLU A 28 1.02 9.52 8.20
N HIS A 29 2.30 9.16 8.03
CA HIS A 29 3.03 8.42 9.05
C HIS A 29 4.52 8.80 8.97
N LYS A 30 5.20 8.61 10.09
CA LYS A 30 6.54 9.16 10.28
C LYS A 30 7.60 8.66 9.31
N PHE A 31 7.39 7.47 8.73
CA PHE A 31 8.38 6.88 7.81
C PHE A 31 8.31 7.47 6.40
N GLN A 32 7.23 8.18 6.07
CA GLN A 32 7.03 8.74 4.73
C GLN A 32 6.96 10.26 4.72
N LYS A 33 7.28 10.89 5.83
CA LYS A 33 7.37 12.35 5.85
C LYS A 33 8.48 12.79 4.89
N ASP A 34 8.26 13.90 4.22
CA ASP A 34 9.24 14.47 3.30
C ASP A 34 9.54 13.57 2.09
N CYS A 35 8.56 12.75 1.65
CA CYS A 35 8.72 11.86 0.50
C CYS A 35 7.87 12.29 -0.68
N LYS A 36 8.49 12.32 -1.86
CA LYS A 36 7.79 12.39 -3.15
C LYS A 36 8.26 11.21 -4.00
N ASN A 37 7.58 10.96 -5.11
CA ASN A 37 7.92 9.85 -6.01
C ASN A 37 7.96 8.51 -5.26
N VAL A 38 7.00 8.31 -4.36
CA VAL A 38 6.92 7.09 -3.55
C VAL A 38 6.49 5.92 -4.43
N LYS A 39 7.27 4.86 -4.38
CA LYS A 39 7.02 3.66 -5.15
C LYS A 39 7.36 2.44 -4.31
N ALA A 40 6.59 1.37 -4.48
CA ALA A 40 6.87 0.07 -3.89
C ALA A 40 7.09 -0.93 -5.02
N ASN A 41 8.08 -1.79 -4.85
CA ASN A 41 8.32 -2.90 -5.76
C ASN A 41 8.20 -4.19 -4.97
N TYR A 42 7.38 -5.11 -5.45
CA TYR A 42 7.18 -6.42 -4.83
C TYR A 42 7.72 -7.50 -5.74
N SER A 43 8.55 -8.38 -5.20
CA SER A 43 9.10 -9.51 -5.93
C SER A 43 9.07 -10.76 -5.06
N LEU A 44 8.99 -11.92 -5.71
CA LEU A 44 8.94 -13.19 -4.99
C LEU A 44 10.36 -13.64 -4.64
N ARG A 45 10.54 -14.05 -3.39
CA ARG A 45 11.82 -14.58 -2.90
C ARG A 45 11.85 -16.10 -3.06
N ASP A 46 13.04 -16.66 -2.99
CA ASP A 46 13.23 -18.12 -3.06
C ASP A 46 12.53 -18.84 -1.91
N ASP A 47 12.40 -18.18 -0.75
CA ASP A 47 11.71 -18.76 0.41
C ASP A 47 10.19 -18.58 0.35
N LYS A 48 9.68 -18.16 -0.79
CA LYS A 48 8.24 -17.91 -1.06
C LYS A 48 7.67 -16.70 -0.33
N LYS A 49 8.51 -15.97 0.39
CA LYS A 49 8.13 -14.67 0.96
C LYS A 49 8.27 -13.60 -0.13
N ILE A 50 7.82 -12.41 0.18
CA ILE A 50 7.82 -11.28 -0.76
C ILE A 50 8.90 -10.30 -0.34
N GLN A 51 9.78 -9.94 -1.29
CA GLN A 51 10.72 -8.85 -1.11
C GLN A 51 9.99 -7.56 -1.44
N VAL A 52 10.03 -6.60 -0.52
CA VAL A 52 9.43 -5.27 -0.72
C VAL A 52 10.57 -4.26 -0.75
N VAL A 53 10.60 -3.43 -1.78
CA VAL A 53 11.51 -2.30 -1.84
C VAL A 53 10.67 -1.04 -1.97
N ASN A 54 10.66 -0.25 -0.90
CA ASN A 54 9.98 1.04 -0.91
C ASN A 54 11.02 2.12 -1.19
N SER A 55 10.71 3.01 -2.11
CA SER A 55 11.61 4.09 -2.48
C SER A 55 10.88 5.41 -2.52
N CYS A 56 11.62 6.48 -2.27
CA CYS A 56 11.13 7.83 -2.45
C CYS A 56 12.29 8.79 -2.65
N THR A 57 11.95 9.99 -3.08
CA THR A 57 12.90 11.10 -3.13
C THR A 57 12.52 12.06 -2.01
N LYS A 58 13.49 12.47 -1.20
CA LYS A 58 13.24 13.44 -0.13
C LYS A 58 12.96 14.80 -0.74
N ILE A 59 11.85 15.42 -0.36
CA ILE A 59 11.45 16.72 -0.91
C ILE A 59 12.45 17.78 -0.52
N SER A 60 12.92 17.76 0.73
CA SER A 60 13.81 18.80 1.27
C SER A 60 15.20 18.80 0.66
N THR A 61 15.73 17.63 0.31
CA THR A 61 17.11 17.49 -0.16
C THR A 61 17.23 16.98 -1.59
N ASN A 62 16.13 16.50 -2.15
CA ASN A 62 16.10 15.84 -3.45
C ASN A 62 16.95 14.56 -3.51
N GLU A 63 17.24 13.96 -2.36
CA GLU A 63 17.97 12.71 -2.28
C GLU A 63 17.07 11.52 -2.43
N PHE A 64 17.48 10.56 -3.25
CA PHE A 64 16.80 9.28 -3.38
C PHE A 64 17.11 8.39 -2.19
N LYS A 65 16.10 7.71 -1.67
CA LYS A 65 16.33 6.69 -0.63
C LYS A 65 15.41 5.49 -0.87
N ASP A 66 15.86 4.33 -0.43
CA ASP A 66 15.03 3.14 -0.44
C ASP A 66 15.19 2.37 0.86
N ALA A 67 14.21 1.51 1.11
CA ALA A 67 14.22 0.62 2.27
C ALA A 67 13.66 -0.72 1.83
N LYS A 68 14.31 -1.79 2.29
CA LYS A 68 13.88 -3.16 1.99
C LYS A 68 13.10 -3.72 3.15
N ALA A 69 12.07 -4.48 2.82
CA ALA A 69 11.26 -5.17 3.80
C ALA A 69 10.94 -6.56 3.29
N VAL A 70 10.51 -7.41 4.20
CA VAL A 70 10.07 -8.76 3.86
C VAL A 70 8.61 -8.88 4.28
N ALA A 71 7.79 -9.42 3.38
CA ALA A 71 6.38 -9.65 3.66
C ALA A 71 6.04 -11.11 3.47
N TYR A 72 5.01 -11.56 4.18
CA TYR A 72 4.49 -12.89 3.96
C TYR A 72 2.98 -12.88 4.15
N SER A 73 2.33 -13.81 3.47
CA SER A 73 0.87 -13.95 3.53
C SER A 73 0.49 -14.73 4.80
N VAL A 74 -0.60 -14.32 5.45
CA VAL A 74 -1.08 -15.03 6.65
C VAL A 74 -1.89 -16.28 6.30
N ASP A 75 -2.42 -16.35 5.07
CA ASP A 75 -3.17 -17.50 4.59
C ASP A 75 -3.11 -17.57 3.06
N GLU A 76 -3.78 -18.58 2.50
CA GLU A 76 -3.74 -18.83 1.05
C GLU A 76 -4.50 -17.81 0.21
N THR A 77 -5.30 -16.92 0.81
CA THR A 77 -6.00 -15.89 0.05
C THR A 77 -5.08 -14.77 -0.40
N ASN A 78 -3.95 -14.59 0.30
CA ASN A 78 -2.96 -13.55 0.02
C ASN A 78 -3.52 -12.13 0.14
N SER A 79 -4.63 -11.96 0.85
CA SER A 79 -5.25 -10.65 1.02
C SER A 79 -4.81 -9.93 2.29
N LYS A 80 -4.22 -10.66 3.23
CA LYS A 80 -3.66 -10.11 4.46
C LYS A 80 -2.21 -10.52 4.55
N LEU A 81 -1.33 -9.51 4.59
CA LEU A 81 0.11 -9.76 4.69
C LEU A 81 0.65 -9.16 5.98
N LYS A 82 1.81 -9.66 6.39
CA LYS A 82 2.63 -9.06 7.43
C LYS A 82 3.89 -8.54 6.76
N VAL A 83 4.27 -7.30 7.05
CA VAL A 83 5.44 -6.65 6.45
C VAL A 83 6.39 -6.20 7.56
N SER A 84 7.66 -6.50 7.41
CA SER A 84 8.68 -6.11 8.39
C SER A 84 9.83 -5.36 7.74
N PHE A 85 10.06 -4.13 8.19
CA PHE A 85 11.27 -3.38 7.89
C PHE A 85 12.36 -3.64 8.93
N PHE A 86 11.95 -3.92 10.18
CA PHE A 86 12.86 -4.15 11.31
C PHE A 86 12.40 -5.38 12.08
N ARG A 87 13.10 -6.49 11.93
CA ARG A 87 12.78 -7.71 12.69
C ARG A 87 13.01 -7.47 14.18
N PRO A 88 12.19 -8.01 15.05
CA PRO A 88 11.09 -8.95 14.79
C PRO A 88 9.72 -8.30 14.60
N PHE A 89 9.66 -7.01 14.35
CA PHE A 89 8.41 -6.26 14.28
C PHE A 89 7.78 -6.35 12.89
N TYR A 90 6.51 -6.76 12.84
CA TYR A 90 5.74 -6.90 11.61
C TYR A 90 4.48 -6.05 11.70
N GLY A 91 4.19 -5.30 10.65
CA GLY A 91 2.97 -4.53 10.54
C GLY A 91 1.98 -5.19 9.60
N ASP A 92 0.71 -4.89 9.80
CA ASP A 92 -0.36 -5.39 8.96
C ASP A 92 -0.36 -4.67 7.61
N TYR A 93 -0.69 -5.43 6.57
CA TYR A 93 -0.84 -4.92 5.22
C TYR A 93 -2.05 -5.65 4.63
N TRP A 94 -3.20 -5.00 4.68
CA TRP A 94 -4.45 -5.61 4.24
C TRP A 94 -4.86 -5.03 2.89
N ILE A 95 -5.08 -5.87 1.92
CA ILE A 95 -5.55 -5.46 0.61
C ILE A 95 -7.06 -5.35 0.69
N LEU A 96 -7.54 -4.11 0.83
CA LEU A 96 -8.95 -3.82 1.10
C LEU A 96 -9.77 -3.73 -0.18
N ASP A 97 -9.14 -3.31 -1.27
CA ASP A 97 -9.77 -3.24 -2.57
C ASP A 97 -8.69 -3.45 -3.64
N LEU A 98 -9.07 -4.09 -4.73
CA LEU A 98 -8.14 -4.39 -5.81
C LEU A 98 -8.92 -4.39 -7.12
N ASP A 99 -8.47 -3.57 -8.07
CA ASP A 99 -9.06 -3.53 -9.39
C ASP A 99 -8.98 -4.91 -10.06
N LYS A 100 -9.99 -5.28 -10.83
CA LYS A 100 -10.02 -6.59 -11.49
C LYS A 100 -8.83 -6.83 -12.42
N ASP A 101 -8.27 -5.76 -12.98
CA ASP A 101 -7.10 -5.84 -13.85
C ASP A 101 -5.82 -5.48 -13.09
N TYR A 102 -5.88 -5.38 -11.77
CA TYR A 102 -4.75 -5.08 -10.89
C TYR A 102 -4.09 -3.73 -11.18
N LYS A 103 -4.89 -2.75 -11.59
CA LYS A 103 -4.39 -1.40 -11.87
C LYS A 103 -4.33 -0.51 -10.64
N TYR A 104 -5.25 -0.72 -9.68
CA TYR A 104 -5.37 0.12 -8.48
C TYR A 104 -5.60 -0.77 -7.28
N ALA A 105 -5.12 -0.32 -6.12
CA ALA A 105 -5.32 -1.05 -4.88
C ALA A 105 -5.50 -0.07 -3.73
N ILE A 106 -6.29 -0.48 -2.75
CA ILE A 106 -6.44 0.23 -1.49
C ILE A 106 -5.89 -0.68 -0.41
N ILE A 107 -4.92 -0.19 0.34
CA ILE A 107 -4.23 -0.93 1.38
C ILE A 107 -4.47 -0.22 2.70
N GLY A 108 -4.71 -0.97 3.75
CA GLY A 108 -4.87 -0.38 5.06
C GLY A 108 -4.57 -1.37 6.17
N THR A 109 -4.70 -0.88 7.39
CA THR A 109 -4.52 -1.69 8.59
C THR A 109 -5.88 -1.89 9.26
N PRO A 110 -6.06 -2.99 10.01
CA PRO A 110 -7.36 -3.24 10.65
C PRO A 110 -7.76 -2.17 11.66
N THR A 111 -6.79 -1.43 12.20
CA THR A 111 -7.06 -0.33 13.13
C THR A 111 -7.51 0.95 12.45
N LYS A 112 -7.37 1.01 11.12
CA LYS A 112 -7.64 2.20 10.31
C LYS A 112 -6.65 3.34 10.58
N GLU A 113 -5.52 3.05 11.20
CA GLU A 113 -4.47 4.05 11.44
C GLU A 113 -3.73 4.43 10.17
N TYR A 114 -3.59 3.49 9.24
CA TYR A 114 -2.83 3.70 8.01
C TYR A 114 -3.67 3.32 6.81
N LEU A 115 -3.45 4.05 5.74
CA LEU A 115 -4.18 3.87 4.48
C LEU A 115 -3.30 4.31 3.33
N TRP A 116 -3.32 3.53 2.25
CA TRP A 116 -2.59 3.84 1.02
C TRP A 116 -3.48 3.57 -0.18
N ILE A 117 -3.39 4.47 -1.16
CA ILE A 117 -3.97 4.25 -2.48
C ILE A 117 -2.80 4.06 -3.44
N LEU A 118 -2.77 2.92 -4.10
CA LEU A 118 -1.68 2.55 -5.01
C LEU A 118 -2.18 2.42 -6.44
N SER A 119 -1.30 2.68 -7.40
CA SER A 119 -1.60 2.59 -8.82
C SER A 119 -0.39 2.05 -9.57
N ARG A 120 -0.67 1.35 -10.68
CA ARG A 120 0.41 0.95 -11.58
C ARG A 120 1.03 2.12 -12.32
N GLU A 121 0.34 3.24 -12.40
CA GLU A 121 0.83 4.44 -13.05
C GLU A 121 0.98 5.57 -12.04
N LYS A 122 1.85 6.52 -12.35
CA LYS A 122 2.15 7.64 -11.44
C LYS A 122 0.96 8.55 -11.18
N THR A 123 0.03 8.61 -12.15
CA THR A 123 -1.16 9.45 -12.04
C THR A 123 -2.40 8.65 -12.39
N ILE A 124 -3.53 9.04 -11.84
CA ILE A 124 -4.82 8.43 -12.15
C ILE A 124 -5.81 9.53 -12.50
N SER A 125 -6.85 9.17 -13.24
CA SER A 125 -7.88 10.13 -13.59
C SER A 125 -8.71 10.53 -12.37
N ASP A 126 -9.33 11.70 -12.45
CA ASP A 126 -10.23 12.17 -11.39
C ASP A 126 -11.39 11.19 -11.20
N GLU A 127 -11.89 10.61 -12.28
CA GLU A 127 -12.98 9.63 -12.20
C GLU A 127 -12.58 8.42 -11.37
N VAL A 128 -11.40 7.87 -11.63
CA VAL A 128 -10.90 6.72 -10.86
C VAL A 128 -10.66 7.12 -9.40
N LEU A 129 -10.03 8.28 -9.19
CA LEU A 129 -9.77 8.75 -7.84
C LEU A 129 -11.06 8.90 -7.05
N ASN A 130 -12.09 9.50 -7.64
CA ASN A 130 -13.37 9.70 -6.96
C ASN A 130 -14.02 8.37 -6.57
N LYS A 131 -13.92 7.35 -7.43
CA LYS A 131 -14.43 6.02 -7.11
C LYS A 131 -13.69 5.39 -5.92
N LEU A 132 -12.37 5.54 -5.90
CA LEU A 132 -11.56 5.02 -4.80
C LEU A 132 -11.87 5.76 -3.49
N LEU A 133 -12.04 7.09 -3.56
CA LEU A 133 -12.39 7.89 -2.38
C LEU A 133 -13.76 7.49 -1.82
N GLU A 134 -14.72 7.19 -2.69
CA GLU A 134 -16.02 6.71 -2.25
C GLU A 134 -15.89 5.38 -1.51
N LYS A 135 -15.09 4.47 -2.05
CA LYS A 135 -14.87 3.16 -1.41
C LYS A 135 -14.24 3.32 -0.03
N ILE A 136 -13.22 4.15 0.12
CA ILE A 136 -12.56 4.32 1.42
C ILE A 136 -13.49 4.99 2.44
N SER A 137 -14.35 5.91 1.99
CA SER A 137 -15.35 6.50 2.88
C SER A 137 -16.34 5.45 3.36
N ASN A 138 -16.77 4.57 2.47
CA ASN A 138 -17.70 3.48 2.82
C ASN A 138 -17.05 2.47 3.77
N MET A 139 -15.73 2.34 3.74
CA MET A 139 -14.99 1.47 4.67
C MET A 139 -14.79 2.09 6.05
N GLY A 140 -15.16 3.36 6.23
CA GLY A 140 -15.01 4.05 7.50
C GLY A 140 -13.74 4.87 7.65
N PHE A 141 -13.00 5.08 6.56
CA PHE A 141 -11.85 5.98 6.59
C PHE A 141 -12.30 7.41 6.34
N ASP A 142 -11.47 8.35 6.78
CA ASP A 142 -11.71 9.78 6.60
C ASP A 142 -10.84 10.29 5.44
N LYS A 143 -11.46 10.50 4.29
CA LYS A 143 -10.72 10.94 3.09
C LYS A 143 -10.07 12.32 3.27
N SER A 144 -10.56 13.13 4.22
CA SER A 144 -9.96 14.45 4.46
C SER A 144 -8.57 14.35 5.09
N LYS A 145 -8.20 13.19 5.63
CA LYS A 145 -6.87 12.95 6.20
C LYS A 145 -5.84 12.53 5.14
N LEU A 146 -6.26 12.28 3.93
CA LEU A 146 -5.33 11.82 2.90
C LEU A 146 -4.37 12.93 2.49
N ILE A 147 -3.11 12.54 2.35
CA ILE A 147 -2.06 13.36 1.76
C ILE A 147 -1.82 12.80 0.37
N TYR A 148 -1.91 13.66 -0.64
CA TYR A 148 -1.69 13.24 -2.02
C TYR A 148 -0.22 13.31 -2.34
N THR A 149 0.34 12.18 -2.74
CA THR A 149 1.77 12.04 -3.00
C THR A 149 2.15 12.79 -4.27
N ILE A 150 3.23 13.55 -4.20
CA ILE A 150 3.78 14.23 -5.36
C ILE A 150 4.50 13.18 -6.23
N GLN A 151 4.06 13.05 -7.47
CA GLN A 151 4.68 12.16 -8.45
C GLN A 151 5.15 13.03 -9.62
N GLU A 152 6.45 13.08 -9.82
CA GLU A 152 7.08 13.89 -10.88
C GLU A 152 7.67 13.03 -11.98
#